data_366ceeb9acb8cab56192472ee8d198af
#
_entry.id   366ceeb9acb8cab56192472ee8d198af
#
_cell.length_a   1.000
_cell.length_b   1.000
_cell.length_c   1.000
_cell.angle_alpha   90.00
_cell.angle_beta   90.00
_cell.angle_gamma   90.00
#
_symmetry.space_group_name_H-M   'P 1'
#
loop_
_entity.id
_entity.type
_entity.pdbx_description
1 polymer ?
#
loop_
_entity_poly.entity_id
_entity_poly.type
_entity_poly.pdbx_seq_one_letter_code
_entity_poly.pdbx_strand_id
1 'polypeptide(L)'
;DFIECFLTRSRDPRDLHSFPTRRSSDLGLAMAIPVAANVGGMGTPIGTPPNAIALKYLNDPEGLNLNIGFGEWMSFMLPYTIIVLFIAWFILLRLFPFKQKSIELQIEGEAKKDWRSIVVYITFAITVLLWMFDKFTGVNSNVVAMIPVAVFCITGVITKRDLEEISWSVLWMVAGGFALGVALQETGLAKHMIEAIPFSTWPPVLMIVGSGLICYAMANFISHTATAALLVPILAIAGISMRENLSSLGGVETLLIGVAIGSSLAMILPISTPPNALAHATGMIQQKDMEKVGIIMGIIGLILGYTMLIILGSNKLL
;
A
#
# COMPACT_ATOMS: atom_id res chain seq x y z
N ASP A 1 7.36 -11.55 -16.38
CA ASP A 1 7.74 -11.37 -17.81
C ASP A 1 7.97 -9.90 -18.18
N PHE A 2 7.20 -8.92 -17.64
CA PHE A 2 7.44 -7.50 -17.89
C PHE A 2 8.71 -7.01 -17.17
N ILE A 3 8.98 -7.53 -15.98
CA ILE A 3 10.19 -7.24 -15.20
C ILE A 3 11.40 -7.96 -15.77
N GLU A 4 11.25 -9.19 -16.27
CA GLU A 4 12.35 -9.92 -16.94
C GLU A 4 12.74 -9.28 -18.27
N CYS A 5 11.82 -8.79 -19.07
CA CYS A 5 12.13 -8.06 -20.31
C CYS A 5 12.94 -6.78 -20.04
N PHE A 6 12.72 -6.14 -18.89
CA PHE A 6 13.50 -4.98 -18.44
C PHE A 6 14.90 -5.36 -17.91
N LEU A 7 15.04 -6.57 -17.31
CA LEU A 7 16.28 -7.06 -16.70
C LEU A 7 17.20 -7.80 -17.67
N THR A 8 16.68 -8.38 -18.75
CA THR A 8 17.48 -9.19 -19.69
C THR A 8 18.28 -8.39 -20.70
N ARG A 9 18.00 -7.08 -20.88
CA ARG A 9 18.76 -6.23 -21.80
C ARG A 9 20.14 -5.78 -21.27
N SER A 10 20.56 -6.22 -20.07
CA SER A 10 21.82 -5.81 -19.42
C SER A 10 22.68 -7.00 -19.02
N ARG A 11 22.93 -7.96 -19.92
CA ARG A 11 23.80 -9.12 -19.64
C ARG A 11 25.10 -9.16 -20.43
N ASP A 12 25.69 -8.05 -20.78
CA ASP A 12 27.12 -8.03 -21.12
C ASP A 12 27.90 -7.29 -20.00
N PRO A 13 28.74 -8.03 -19.22
CA PRO A 13 29.56 -7.40 -18.17
C PRO A 13 30.54 -6.36 -18.70
N ARG A 14 30.72 -6.25 -20.02
CA ARG A 14 31.61 -5.30 -20.67
C ARG A 14 30.97 -3.94 -20.92
N ASP A 15 29.64 -3.84 -20.85
CA ASP A 15 28.89 -2.61 -21.05
C ASP A 15 28.68 -1.78 -19.76
N LEU A 16 29.27 -2.18 -18.64
CA LEU A 16 29.17 -1.49 -17.35
C LEU A 16 29.76 -0.07 -17.32
N HIS A 17 30.40 0.37 -18.41
CA HIS A 17 31.03 1.70 -18.49
C HIS A 17 30.36 2.67 -19.47
N SER A 18 29.34 2.25 -20.20
CA SER A 18 28.53 3.13 -21.05
C SER A 18 27.06 3.03 -20.68
N PHE A 19 26.67 3.59 -19.52
CA PHE A 19 25.26 3.89 -19.32
C PHE A 19 24.80 4.82 -20.45
N PRO A 20 23.81 4.41 -21.27
CA PRO A 20 23.24 5.31 -22.26
C PRO A 20 22.79 6.55 -21.53
N THR A 21 23.08 7.73 -22.11
CA THR A 21 22.66 9.01 -21.58
C THR A 21 21.23 8.89 -21.10
N ARG A 22 20.99 8.99 -19.78
CA ARG A 22 19.69 8.85 -19.12
C ARG A 22 18.68 9.73 -19.84
N ARG A 23 17.83 9.11 -20.64
CA ARG A 23 16.74 9.85 -21.27
C ARG A 23 15.70 10.14 -20.23
N SER A 24 15.26 11.36 -20.14
CA SER A 24 14.19 11.79 -19.23
C SER A 24 12.93 10.93 -19.35
N SER A 25 12.60 10.46 -20.56
CA SER A 25 11.50 9.55 -20.84
C SER A 25 11.61 8.19 -20.14
N ASP A 26 12.81 7.58 -20.20
CA ASP A 26 13.06 6.26 -19.63
C ASP A 26 12.96 6.32 -18.10
N LEU A 27 13.46 7.42 -17.53
CA LEU A 27 13.35 7.70 -16.12
C LEU A 27 11.89 7.90 -15.67
N GLY A 28 11.09 8.63 -16.48
CA GLY A 28 9.66 8.82 -16.19
C GLY A 28 8.87 7.52 -16.18
N LEU A 29 9.14 6.62 -17.15
CA LEU A 29 8.52 5.29 -17.20
C LEU A 29 8.96 4.41 -16.03
N ALA A 30 10.26 4.38 -15.75
CA ALA A 30 10.78 3.61 -14.62
C ALA A 30 10.20 4.08 -13.29
N MET A 31 10.04 5.40 -13.09
CA MET A 31 9.41 5.99 -11.90
C MET A 31 7.90 5.74 -11.82
N ALA A 32 7.22 5.59 -12.95
CA ALA A 32 5.78 5.33 -12.95
C ALA A 32 5.44 3.99 -12.29
N ILE A 33 6.31 2.97 -12.39
CA ILE A 33 6.09 1.63 -11.82
C ILE A 33 5.98 1.68 -10.29
N PRO A 34 7.01 2.13 -9.54
CA PRO A 34 6.92 2.17 -8.07
C PRO A 34 5.85 3.14 -7.57
N VAL A 35 5.64 4.27 -8.23
CA VAL A 35 4.60 5.22 -7.86
C VAL A 35 3.21 4.60 -8.05
N ALA A 36 2.94 3.97 -9.19
CA ALA A 36 1.67 3.31 -9.44
C ALA A 36 1.44 2.12 -8.50
N ALA A 37 2.48 1.36 -8.16
CA ALA A 37 2.38 0.24 -7.22
C ALA A 37 2.05 0.71 -5.80
N ASN A 38 2.75 1.73 -5.30
CA ASN A 38 2.51 2.26 -3.95
C ASN A 38 1.13 2.94 -3.84
N VAL A 39 0.78 3.79 -4.79
CA VAL A 39 -0.52 4.47 -4.81
C VAL A 39 -1.66 3.49 -5.07
N GLY A 40 -1.52 2.62 -6.08
CA GLY A 40 -2.53 1.63 -6.44
C GLY A 40 -2.85 0.65 -5.31
N GLY A 41 -1.84 0.27 -4.53
CA GLY A 41 -2.01 -0.60 -3.36
C GLY A 41 -2.98 -0.05 -2.30
N MET A 42 -3.13 1.26 -2.19
CA MET A 42 -4.07 1.86 -1.23
C MET A 42 -5.54 1.60 -1.57
N GLY A 43 -5.85 1.33 -2.84
CA GLY A 43 -7.23 1.16 -3.31
C GLY A 43 -7.96 -0.06 -2.74
N THR A 44 -7.24 -1.07 -2.26
CA THR A 44 -7.86 -2.29 -1.71
C THR A 44 -7.33 -2.62 -0.31
N PRO A 45 -8.10 -3.33 0.52
CA PRO A 45 -7.68 -3.72 1.88
C PRO A 45 -6.37 -4.51 1.92
N ILE A 46 -6.11 -5.31 0.90
CA ILE A 46 -4.96 -6.22 0.81
C ILE A 46 -3.84 -5.71 -0.10
N GLY A 47 -4.04 -4.58 -0.77
CA GLY A 47 -3.10 -4.05 -1.76
C GLY A 47 -1.79 -3.54 -1.14
N THR A 48 -1.82 -3.18 0.14
CA THR A 48 -0.62 -2.81 0.91
C THR A 48 -0.79 -3.26 2.38
N PRO A 49 0.28 -3.75 3.04
CA PRO A 49 0.20 -4.22 4.41
C PRO A 49 -0.34 -3.21 5.42
N PRO A 50 -0.05 -1.92 5.36
CA PRO A 50 -0.65 -0.92 6.24
C PRO A 50 -2.17 -0.92 6.25
N ASN A 51 -2.82 -1.13 5.10
CA ASN A 51 -4.28 -1.21 5.02
C ASN A 51 -4.81 -2.40 5.82
N ALA A 52 -4.22 -3.59 5.63
CA ALA A 52 -4.62 -4.79 6.33
C ALA A 52 -4.41 -4.65 7.85
N ILE A 53 -3.32 -4.00 8.27
CA ILE A 53 -3.04 -3.72 9.67
C ILE A 53 -4.08 -2.76 10.25
N ALA A 54 -4.36 -1.64 9.60
CA ALA A 54 -5.37 -0.68 10.05
C ALA A 54 -6.75 -1.35 10.14
N LEU A 55 -7.13 -2.11 9.10
CA LEU A 55 -8.43 -2.78 9.04
C LEU A 55 -8.60 -3.82 10.15
N LYS A 56 -7.53 -4.54 10.53
CA LYS A 56 -7.57 -5.46 11.67
C LYS A 56 -8.02 -4.76 12.95
N TYR A 57 -7.46 -3.58 13.26
CA TYR A 57 -7.82 -2.85 14.48
C TYR A 57 -9.16 -2.12 14.37
N LEU A 58 -9.54 -1.68 13.18
CA LEU A 58 -10.88 -1.11 12.93
C LEU A 58 -11.98 -2.14 13.12
N ASN A 59 -11.72 -3.40 12.74
CA ASN A 59 -12.69 -4.49 12.80
C ASN A 59 -12.51 -5.40 14.04
N ASP A 60 -11.64 -5.03 14.97
CA ASP A 60 -11.42 -5.81 16.20
C ASP A 60 -12.71 -5.88 17.02
N PRO A 61 -13.28 -7.08 17.27
CA PRO A 61 -14.51 -7.26 18.05
C PRO A 61 -14.39 -6.76 19.49
N GLU A 62 -13.19 -6.84 20.08
CA GLU A 62 -12.91 -6.36 21.45
C GLU A 62 -12.55 -4.86 21.47
N GLY A 63 -12.36 -4.26 20.30
CA GLY A 63 -11.95 -2.86 20.11
C GLY A 63 -13.04 -1.98 19.51
N LEU A 64 -12.83 -1.55 18.25
CA LEU A 64 -13.73 -0.62 17.55
C LEU A 64 -14.95 -1.32 16.94
N ASN A 65 -14.80 -2.54 16.51
CA ASN A 65 -15.87 -3.41 15.95
C ASN A 65 -16.68 -2.75 14.81
N LEU A 66 -16.02 -2.02 13.91
CA LEU A 66 -16.68 -1.25 12.86
C LEU A 66 -17.17 -2.11 11.69
N ASN A 67 -16.57 -3.31 11.56
CA ASN A 67 -16.93 -4.28 10.53
C ASN A 67 -16.86 -3.72 9.09
N ILE A 68 -15.79 -2.97 8.81
CA ILE A 68 -15.52 -2.42 7.47
C ILE A 68 -15.19 -3.57 6.53
N GLY A 69 -16.05 -3.78 5.53
CA GLY A 69 -15.88 -4.82 4.52
C GLY A 69 -14.91 -4.42 3.41
N PHE A 70 -14.56 -5.41 2.57
CA PHE A 70 -13.66 -5.19 1.43
C PHE A 70 -14.24 -4.18 0.43
N GLY A 71 -15.52 -4.35 0.07
CA GLY A 71 -16.22 -3.44 -0.85
C GLY A 71 -16.39 -2.03 -0.27
N GLU A 72 -16.61 -1.93 1.04
CA GLU A 72 -16.74 -0.64 1.71
C GLU A 72 -15.41 0.13 1.72
N TRP A 73 -14.29 -0.53 2.02
CA TRP A 73 -12.96 0.06 1.88
C TRP A 73 -12.73 0.60 0.47
N MET A 74 -13.06 -0.21 -0.55
CA MET A 74 -12.91 0.20 -1.94
C MET A 74 -13.79 1.39 -2.31
N SER A 75 -14.97 1.51 -1.72
CA SER A 75 -15.93 2.57 -2.08
C SER A 75 -15.38 3.98 -1.85
N PHE A 76 -14.53 4.18 -0.84
CA PHE A 76 -13.90 5.46 -0.56
C PHE A 76 -12.42 5.51 -0.97
N MET A 77 -11.67 4.41 -0.85
CA MET A 77 -10.25 4.42 -1.18
C MET A 77 -9.96 4.33 -2.68
N LEU A 78 -10.81 3.66 -3.47
CA LEU A 78 -10.59 3.55 -4.90
C LEU A 78 -10.72 4.89 -5.65
N PRO A 79 -11.77 5.71 -5.39
CA PRO A 79 -11.84 7.06 -5.96
C PRO A 79 -10.62 7.93 -5.59
N TYR A 80 -10.21 7.89 -4.32
CA TYR A 80 -9.01 8.58 -3.86
C TYR A 80 -7.76 8.13 -4.62
N THR A 81 -7.55 6.82 -4.72
CA THR A 81 -6.42 6.22 -5.42
C THR A 81 -6.37 6.64 -6.89
N ILE A 82 -7.51 6.62 -7.58
CA ILE A 82 -7.61 7.04 -8.98
C ILE A 82 -7.21 8.52 -9.13
N ILE A 83 -7.71 9.39 -8.26
CA ILE A 83 -7.37 10.82 -8.29
C ILE A 83 -5.86 11.02 -8.08
N VAL A 84 -5.29 10.35 -7.07
CA VAL A 84 -3.85 10.44 -6.78
C VAL A 84 -3.01 9.88 -7.93
N LEU A 85 -3.44 8.80 -8.60
CA LEU A 85 -2.77 8.26 -9.78
C LEU A 85 -2.78 9.24 -10.95
N PHE A 86 -3.91 9.90 -11.21
CA PHE A 86 -3.98 10.96 -12.24
C PHE A 86 -3.02 12.12 -11.95
N ILE A 87 -2.96 12.54 -10.70
CA ILE A 87 -2.02 13.60 -10.27
C ILE A 87 -0.58 13.11 -10.41
N ALA A 88 -0.30 11.88 -10.01
CA ALA A 88 1.02 11.25 -10.16
C ALA A 88 1.47 11.22 -11.62
N TRP A 89 0.57 10.78 -12.51
CA TRP A 89 0.83 10.79 -13.94
C TRP A 89 1.18 12.18 -14.45
N PHE A 90 0.40 13.20 -14.09
CA PHE A 90 0.66 14.58 -14.49
C PHE A 90 2.00 15.11 -13.95
N ILE A 91 2.32 14.80 -12.68
CA ILE A 91 3.59 15.19 -12.04
C ILE A 91 4.77 14.54 -12.76
N LEU A 92 4.68 13.23 -13.05
CA LEU A 92 5.74 12.51 -13.75
C LEU A 92 5.98 13.07 -15.15
N LEU A 93 4.93 13.41 -15.89
CA LEU A 93 5.06 14.06 -17.21
C LEU A 93 5.74 15.43 -17.12
N ARG A 94 5.53 16.18 -16.05
CA ARG A 94 6.15 17.49 -15.82
C ARG A 94 7.59 17.40 -15.36
N LEU A 95 7.90 16.44 -14.48
CA LEU A 95 9.25 16.25 -13.97
C LEU A 95 10.17 15.55 -14.97
N PHE A 96 9.62 14.64 -15.76
CA PHE A 96 10.35 13.81 -16.73
C PHE A 96 9.72 13.89 -18.12
N PRO A 97 9.87 15.03 -18.81
CA PRO A 97 9.19 15.27 -20.09
C PRO A 97 9.66 14.29 -21.17
N PHE A 98 8.71 13.70 -21.87
CA PHE A 98 8.95 12.82 -22.98
C PHE A 98 9.37 13.64 -24.22
N LYS A 99 10.53 13.30 -24.78
CA LYS A 99 11.01 13.92 -26.04
C LYS A 99 10.56 13.14 -27.28
N GLN A 100 10.17 11.89 -27.12
CA GLN A 100 9.68 11.04 -28.21
C GLN A 100 8.15 11.02 -28.23
N LYS A 101 7.58 11.12 -29.44
CA LYS A 101 6.12 11.10 -29.64
C LYS A 101 5.50 9.69 -29.59
N SER A 102 6.31 8.66 -29.81
CA SER A 102 5.89 7.26 -29.78
C SER A 102 7.02 6.37 -29.27
N ILE A 103 6.64 5.33 -28.56
CA ILE A 103 7.54 4.25 -28.11
C ILE A 103 7.09 3.01 -28.86
N GLU A 104 7.99 2.38 -29.62
CA GLU A 104 7.75 1.08 -30.20
C GLU A 104 7.92 0.01 -29.08
N LEU A 105 6.80 -0.49 -28.60
CA LEU A 105 6.79 -1.63 -27.69
C LEU A 105 6.91 -2.91 -28.50
N GLN A 106 8.05 -3.55 -28.50
CA GLN A 106 8.21 -4.92 -28.98
C GLN A 106 7.75 -5.85 -27.86
N ILE A 107 6.49 -6.24 -27.90
CA ILE A 107 5.95 -7.26 -26.99
C ILE A 107 6.28 -8.61 -27.59
N GLU A 108 7.33 -9.24 -27.08
CA GLU A 108 7.64 -10.63 -27.40
C GLU A 108 6.80 -11.53 -26.50
N GLY A 109 5.88 -12.28 -27.09
CA GLY A 109 5.05 -13.29 -26.41
C GLY A 109 3.63 -13.34 -26.97
N GLU A 110 3.15 -14.53 -27.21
CA GLU A 110 1.75 -14.80 -27.53
C GLU A 110 0.95 -15.02 -26.24
N ALA A 111 -0.24 -14.43 -26.16
CA ALA A 111 -1.16 -14.69 -25.08
C ALA A 111 -1.52 -16.19 -25.07
N LYS A 112 -1.02 -16.92 -24.09
CA LYS A 112 -1.32 -18.35 -23.93
C LYS A 112 -2.80 -18.51 -23.62
N LYS A 113 -3.54 -19.12 -24.55
CA LYS A 113 -4.96 -19.48 -24.38
C LYS A 113 -5.07 -20.97 -24.01
N ASP A 114 -4.36 -21.37 -22.97
CA ASP A 114 -4.46 -22.73 -22.44
C ASP A 114 -5.52 -22.82 -21.32
N TRP A 115 -5.86 -24.04 -20.95
CA TRP A 115 -6.83 -24.27 -19.88
C TRP A 115 -6.41 -23.65 -18.53
N ARG A 116 -5.10 -23.55 -18.27
CA ARG A 116 -4.54 -22.93 -17.05
C ARG A 116 -4.89 -21.45 -16.99
N SER A 117 -4.72 -20.73 -18.10
CA SER A 117 -5.11 -19.32 -18.21
C SER A 117 -6.60 -19.11 -17.95
N ILE A 118 -7.45 -20.02 -18.47
CA ILE A 118 -8.90 -19.98 -18.23
C ILE A 118 -9.20 -20.16 -16.74
N VAL A 119 -8.57 -21.13 -16.07
CA VAL A 119 -8.72 -21.34 -14.63
C VAL A 119 -8.33 -20.07 -13.85
N VAL A 120 -7.21 -19.45 -14.22
CA VAL A 120 -6.75 -18.20 -13.55
C VAL A 120 -7.77 -17.09 -13.72
N TYR A 121 -8.25 -16.82 -14.93
CA TYR A 121 -9.22 -15.76 -15.19
C TYR A 121 -10.55 -15.98 -14.46
N ILE A 122 -11.08 -17.20 -14.48
CA ILE A 122 -12.33 -17.53 -13.79
C ILE A 122 -12.15 -17.39 -12.29
N THR A 123 -11.09 -17.95 -11.72
CA THR A 123 -10.82 -17.86 -10.28
C THR A 123 -10.63 -16.42 -9.84
N PHE A 124 -9.89 -15.63 -10.61
CA PHE A 124 -9.71 -14.21 -10.33
C PHE A 124 -11.04 -13.46 -10.33
N ALA A 125 -11.87 -13.65 -11.36
CA ALA A 125 -13.18 -13.01 -11.45
C ALA A 125 -14.07 -13.37 -10.26
N ILE A 126 -14.16 -14.66 -9.91
CA ILE A 126 -14.95 -15.14 -8.78
C ILE A 126 -14.43 -14.53 -7.47
N THR A 127 -13.13 -14.53 -7.25
CA THR A 127 -12.51 -13.98 -6.03
C THR A 127 -12.82 -12.50 -5.89
N VAL A 128 -12.66 -11.71 -6.94
CA VAL A 128 -12.97 -10.26 -6.92
C VAL A 128 -14.45 -10.03 -6.67
N LEU A 129 -15.34 -10.78 -7.30
CA LEU A 129 -16.79 -10.67 -7.07
C LEU A 129 -17.16 -11.01 -5.63
N LEU A 130 -16.59 -12.07 -5.06
CA LEU A 130 -16.84 -12.44 -3.66
C LEU A 130 -16.33 -11.38 -2.69
N TRP A 131 -15.21 -10.72 -2.98
CA TRP A 131 -14.73 -9.59 -2.18
C TRP A 131 -15.60 -8.35 -2.30
N MET A 132 -16.04 -8.00 -3.52
CA MET A 132 -16.92 -6.84 -3.74
C MET A 132 -18.27 -7.00 -3.05
N PHE A 133 -18.75 -8.21 -2.95
CA PHE A 133 -20.06 -8.55 -2.37
C PHE A 133 -19.96 -9.28 -1.02
N ASP A 134 -18.88 -9.06 -0.25
CA ASP A 134 -18.64 -9.72 1.03
C ASP A 134 -19.80 -9.52 2.03
N LYS A 135 -20.38 -8.31 2.10
CA LYS A 135 -21.55 -8.02 2.94
C LYS A 135 -22.80 -8.79 2.54
N PHE A 136 -22.96 -9.13 1.25
CA PHE A 136 -24.10 -9.92 0.77
C PHE A 136 -23.88 -11.42 0.92
N THR A 137 -22.67 -11.87 0.71
CA THR A 137 -22.31 -13.29 0.80
C THR A 137 -22.09 -13.74 2.24
N GLY A 138 -21.73 -12.84 3.13
CA GLY A 138 -21.34 -13.13 4.51
C GLY A 138 -20.03 -13.91 4.62
N VAL A 139 -19.30 -14.10 3.53
CA VAL A 139 -18.04 -14.83 3.50
C VAL A 139 -16.90 -13.89 3.88
N ASN A 140 -16.15 -14.26 4.92
CA ASN A 140 -15.01 -13.48 5.37
C ASN A 140 -13.97 -13.32 4.24
N SER A 141 -13.48 -12.11 4.01
CA SER A 141 -12.53 -11.78 2.96
C SER A 141 -11.21 -12.59 3.02
N ASN A 142 -10.78 -13.00 4.23
CA ASN A 142 -9.62 -13.86 4.39
C ASN A 142 -9.88 -15.29 3.87
N VAL A 143 -11.11 -15.80 4.06
CA VAL A 143 -11.52 -17.09 3.49
C VAL A 143 -11.57 -17.01 1.97
N VAL A 144 -12.11 -15.94 1.41
CA VAL A 144 -12.13 -15.68 -0.04
C VAL A 144 -10.71 -15.65 -0.60
N ALA A 145 -9.75 -15.07 0.10
CA ALA A 145 -8.34 -15.04 -0.31
C ALA A 145 -7.70 -16.44 -0.43
N MET A 146 -8.21 -17.44 0.31
CA MET A 146 -7.71 -18.82 0.21
C MET A 146 -8.24 -19.57 -1.03
N ILE A 147 -9.32 -19.09 -1.66
CA ILE A 147 -9.91 -19.74 -2.84
C ILE A 147 -8.91 -19.86 -3.99
N PRO A 148 -8.25 -18.77 -4.46
CA PRO A 148 -7.26 -18.89 -5.53
C PRO A 148 -6.09 -19.81 -5.14
N VAL A 149 -5.62 -19.77 -3.90
CA VAL A 149 -4.55 -20.65 -3.44
C VAL A 149 -4.98 -22.12 -3.57
N ALA A 150 -6.16 -22.47 -3.07
CA ALA A 150 -6.68 -23.83 -3.13
C ALA A 150 -6.91 -24.28 -4.58
N VAL A 151 -7.59 -23.48 -5.40
CA VAL A 151 -7.91 -23.80 -6.80
C VAL A 151 -6.64 -23.98 -7.61
N PHE A 152 -5.66 -23.08 -7.51
CA PHE A 152 -4.43 -23.15 -8.28
C PHE A 152 -3.54 -24.32 -7.86
N CYS A 153 -3.50 -24.69 -6.60
CA CYS A 153 -2.77 -25.87 -6.14
C CYS A 153 -3.44 -27.16 -6.58
N ILE A 154 -4.79 -27.28 -6.44
CA ILE A 154 -5.54 -28.48 -6.85
C ILE A 154 -5.46 -28.71 -8.36
N THR A 155 -5.56 -27.65 -9.14
CA THR A 155 -5.49 -27.72 -10.61
C THR A 155 -4.06 -27.81 -11.13
N GLY A 156 -3.03 -27.68 -10.31
CA GLY A 156 -1.63 -27.68 -10.73
C GLY A 156 -1.24 -26.46 -11.59
N VAL A 157 -2.00 -25.37 -11.50
CA VAL A 157 -1.62 -24.08 -12.07
C VAL A 157 -0.42 -23.52 -11.32
N ILE A 158 -0.43 -23.62 -9.99
CA ILE A 158 0.70 -23.31 -9.11
C ILE A 158 1.35 -24.64 -8.68
N THR A 159 2.65 -24.70 -8.82
CA THR A 159 3.48 -25.86 -8.44
C THR A 159 4.24 -25.56 -7.13
N LYS A 160 4.89 -26.59 -6.58
CA LYS A 160 5.75 -26.41 -5.40
C LYS A 160 6.84 -25.37 -5.63
N ARG A 161 7.41 -25.33 -6.84
CA ARG A 161 8.46 -24.38 -7.18
C ARG A 161 7.95 -22.94 -7.13
N ASP A 162 6.77 -22.68 -7.66
CA ASP A 162 6.17 -21.34 -7.65
C ASP A 162 5.90 -20.88 -6.20
N LEU A 163 5.51 -21.80 -5.30
CA LEU A 163 5.36 -21.52 -3.88
C LEU A 163 6.69 -21.21 -3.19
N GLU A 164 7.78 -21.84 -3.59
CA GLU A 164 9.11 -21.57 -3.06
C GLU A 164 9.64 -20.18 -3.51
N GLU A 165 9.20 -19.69 -4.68
CA GLU A 165 9.56 -18.38 -5.23
C GLU A 165 8.78 -17.21 -4.58
N ILE A 166 7.76 -17.49 -3.76
CA ILE A 166 7.05 -16.44 -2.99
C ILE A 166 8.01 -15.77 -2.00
N SER A 167 7.91 -14.46 -1.86
CA SER A 167 8.68 -13.69 -0.88
C SER A 167 8.24 -13.98 0.56
N TRP A 168 8.60 -15.15 1.08
CA TRP A 168 8.28 -15.59 2.45
C TRP A 168 8.75 -14.61 3.51
N SER A 169 9.87 -13.91 3.27
CA SER A 169 10.38 -12.86 4.16
C SER A 169 9.35 -11.73 4.38
N VAL A 170 8.61 -11.34 3.36
CA VAL A 170 7.55 -10.33 3.48
C VAL A 170 6.39 -10.87 4.32
N LEU A 171 5.97 -12.12 4.11
CA LEU A 171 4.91 -12.76 4.88
C LEU A 171 5.29 -12.87 6.38
N TRP A 172 6.53 -13.30 6.67
CA TRP A 172 7.03 -13.36 8.04
C TRP A 172 7.15 -11.99 8.68
N MET A 173 7.54 -10.96 7.92
CA MET A 173 7.58 -9.58 8.43
C MET A 173 6.19 -9.07 8.81
N VAL A 174 5.18 -9.33 7.99
CA VAL A 174 3.78 -8.96 8.29
C VAL A 174 3.27 -9.74 9.51
N ALA A 175 3.48 -11.06 9.55
CA ALA A 175 3.10 -11.89 10.69
C ALA A 175 3.80 -11.45 11.98
N GLY A 176 5.10 -11.15 11.91
CA GLY A 176 5.88 -10.62 13.03
C GLY A 176 5.37 -9.25 13.51
N GLY A 177 4.95 -8.39 12.57
CA GLY A 177 4.30 -7.12 12.89
C GLY A 177 3.00 -7.30 13.67
N PHE A 178 2.15 -8.25 13.26
CA PHE A 178 0.95 -8.59 14.03
C PHE A 178 1.28 -9.16 15.42
N ALA A 179 2.25 -10.07 15.51
CA ALA A 179 2.68 -10.64 16.79
C ALA A 179 3.24 -9.55 17.72
N LEU A 180 4.03 -8.61 17.19
CA LEU A 180 4.53 -7.47 17.95
C LEU A 180 3.37 -6.59 18.46
N GLY A 181 2.37 -6.31 17.62
CA GLY A 181 1.19 -5.54 18.00
C GLY A 181 0.44 -6.19 19.17
N VAL A 182 0.20 -7.51 19.10
CA VAL A 182 -0.42 -8.27 20.20
C VAL A 182 0.45 -8.23 21.46
N ALA A 183 1.77 -8.45 21.34
CA ALA A 183 2.67 -8.38 22.48
C ALA A 183 2.69 -7.01 23.16
N LEU A 184 2.67 -5.92 22.37
CA LEU A 184 2.58 -4.55 22.92
C LEU A 184 1.28 -4.33 23.69
N GLN A 185 0.17 -4.90 23.22
CA GLN A 185 -1.13 -4.80 23.87
C GLN A 185 -1.17 -5.63 25.17
N GLU A 186 -0.82 -6.92 25.09
CA GLU A 186 -0.85 -7.86 26.23
C GLU A 186 0.12 -7.48 27.36
N THR A 187 1.30 -6.95 27.02
CA THR A 187 2.29 -6.50 28.02
C THR A 187 1.94 -5.16 28.66
N GLY A 188 0.96 -4.44 28.14
CA GLY A 188 0.65 -3.08 28.56
C GLY A 188 1.68 -2.04 28.12
N LEU A 189 2.72 -2.45 27.36
CA LEU A 189 3.76 -1.51 26.89
C LEU A 189 3.18 -0.43 25.99
N ALA A 190 2.24 -0.76 25.12
CA ALA A 190 1.52 0.21 24.30
C ALA A 190 0.85 1.29 25.18
N LYS A 191 0.22 0.88 26.27
CA LYS A 191 -0.41 1.80 27.24
C LYS A 191 0.63 2.73 27.88
N HIS A 192 1.77 2.20 28.34
CA HIS A 192 2.84 3.01 28.92
C HIS A 192 3.44 4.00 27.88
N MET A 193 3.61 3.58 26.63
CA MET A 193 4.09 4.47 25.57
C MET A 193 3.10 5.60 25.27
N ILE A 194 1.79 5.31 25.33
CA ILE A 194 0.74 6.31 25.17
C ILE A 194 0.72 7.28 26.33
N GLU A 195 0.82 6.77 27.57
CA GLU A 195 0.87 7.60 28.77
C GLU A 195 2.09 8.52 28.81
N ALA A 196 3.21 8.11 28.18
CA ALA A 196 4.42 8.93 28.06
C ALA A 196 4.28 10.08 27.02
N ILE A 197 3.40 9.92 26.03
CA ILE A 197 3.11 10.94 25.03
C ILE A 197 1.78 11.60 25.42
N PRO A 198 1.74 12.92 25.65
CA PRO A 198 0.53 13.58 26.11
C PRO A 198 -0.51 13.74 24.97
N PHE A 199 -0.87 12.65 24.30
CA PHE A 199 -1.87 12.65 23.22
C PHE A 199 -3.20 13.28 23.65
N SER A 200 -3.57 13.10 24.92
CA SER A 200 -4.80 13.68 25.49
C SER A 200 -4.80 15.21 25.49
N THR A 201 -3.63 15.84 25.40
CA THR A 201 -3.50 17.30 25.31
C THR A 201 -3.46 17.81 23.87
N TRP A 202 -3.35 16.91 22.91
CA TRP A 202 -3.31 17.30 21.50
C TRP A 202 -4.70 17.68 21.00
N PRO A 203 -4.83 18.77 20.26
CA PRO A 203 -6.08 19.08 19.57
C PRO A 203 -6.38 17.97 18.55
N PRO A 204 -7.65 17.62 18.31
CA PRO A 204 -8.07 16.51 17.45
C PRO A 204 -7.43 16.51 16.05
N VAL A 205 -7.29 17.69 15.45
CA VAL A 205 -6.63 17.85 14.14
C VAL A 205 -5.16 17.43 14.21
N LEU A 206 -4.44 17.82 15.27
CA LEU A 206 -3.04 17.44 15.45
C LEU A 206 -2.90 15.93 15.69
N MET A 207 -3.84 15.33 16.43
CA MET A 207 -3.86 13.89 16.66
C MET A 207 -4.01 13.12 15.33
N ILE A 208 -4.95 13.52 14.48
CA ILE A 208 -5.21 12.85 13.20
C ILE A 208 -4.10 13.14 12.20
N VAL A 209 -3.83 14.40 11.90
CA VAL A 209 -2.87 14.79 10.85
C VAL A 209 -1.43 14.58 11.30
N GLY A 210 -1.13 14.92 12.57
CA GLY A 210 0.21 14.78 13.12
C GLY A 210 0.68 13.34 13.22
N SER A 211 -0.20 12.41 13.65
CA SER A 211 0.14 10.99 13.68
C SER A 211 0.42 10.43 12.29
N GLY A 212 -0.34 10.83 11.29
CA GLY A 212 -0.08 10.42 9.90
C GLY A 212 1.19 11.02 9.33
N LEU A 213 1.53 12.26 9.67
CA LEU A 213 2.81 12.87 9.28
C LEU A 213 3.99 12.16 9.93
N ILE A 214 3.89 11.79 11.21
CA ILE A 214 4.90 10.99 11.90
C ILE A 214 5.03 9.63 11.22
N CYS A 215 3.90 9.00 10.91
CA CYS A 215 3.87 7.72 10.23
C CYS A 215 4.52 7.79 8.83
N TYR A 216 4.16 8.82 8.05
CA TYR A 216 4.78 9.10 6.76
C TYR A 216 6.29 9.29 6.87
N ALA A 217 6.75 10.08 7.83
CA ALA A 217 8.18 10.31 8.05
C ALA A 217 8.88 9.00 8.40
N MET A 218 8.38 8.24 9.38
CA MET A 218 8.98 6.98 9.83
C MET A 218 9.01 5.93 8.71
N ALA A 219 7.92 5.80 7.95
CA ALA A 219 7.80 4.80 6.89
C ALA A 219 8.80 4.98 5.75
N ASN A 220 9.32 6.18 5.54
CA ASN A 220 10.40 6.40 4.59
C ASN A 220 11.73 5.81 5.04
N PHE A 221 11.99 5.71 6.36
CA PHE A 221 13.26 5.23 6.90
C PHE A 221 13.23 3.76 7.31
N ILE A 222 12.09 3.28 7.79
CA ILE A 222 11.98 1.91 8.31
C ILE A 222 11.39 0.99 7.22
N SER A 223 10.09 1.02 7.07
CA SER A 223 9.28 0.45 5.98
C SER A 223 7.82 0.76 6.25
N HIS A 224 6.97 0.69 5.24
CA HIS A 224 5.52 0.86 5.38
C HIS A 224 4.92 -0.11 6.40
N THR A 225 5.23 -1.40 6.25
CA THR A 225 4.69 -2.47 7.09
C THR A 225 5.13 -2.34 8.54
N ALA A 226 6.43 -2.17 8.78
CA ALA A 226 6.95 -2.07 10.14
C ALA A 226 6.42 -0.82 10.86
N THR A 227 6.33 0.30 10.15
CA THR A 227 5.78 1.54 10.71
C THR A 227 4.31 1.39 11.08
N ALA A 228 3.48 0.84 10.19
CA ALA A 228 2.08 0.60 10.49
C ALA A 228 1.90 -0.42 11.63
N ALA A 229 2.67 -1.51 11.63
CA ALA A 229 2.63 -2.52 12.68
C ALA A 229 2.99 -1.98 14.06
N LEU A 230 3.88 -0.98 14.11
CA LEU A 230 4.26 -0.32 15.35
C LEU A 230 3.23 0.74 15.80
N LEU A 231 2.80 1.62 14.89
CA LEU A 231 2.02 2.80 15.25
C LEU A 231 0.51 2.55 15.33
N VAL A 232 -0.05 1.69 14.49
CA VAL A 232 -1.51 1.45 14.46
C VAL A 232 -2.03 0.92 15.80
N PRO A 233 -1.42 -0.09 16.46
CA PRO A 233 -1.87 -0.55 17.78
C PRO A 233 -1.89 0.57 18.82
N ILE A 234 -0.81 1.36 18.87
CA ILE A 234 -0.65 2.47 19.81
C ILE A 234 -1.73 3.53 19.58
N LEU A 235 -1.91 3.92 18.32
CA LEU A 235 -2.86 4.95 17.92
C LEU A 235 -4.31 4.47 18.03
N ALA A 236 -4.59 3.17 17.87
CA ALA A 236 -5.91 2.61 18.11
C ALA A 236 -6.34 2.78 19.58
N ILE A 237 -5.45 2.45 20.52
CA ILE A 237 -5.73 2.61 21.96
C ILE A 237 -5.87 4.11 22.32
N ALA A 238 -4.97 4.96 21.81
CA ALA A 238 -5.07 6.40 22.03
C ALA A 238 -6.35 6.98 21.41
N GLY A 239 -6.71 6.55 20.20
CA GLY A 239 -7.92 6.98 19.52
C GLY A 239 -9.20 6.58 20.27
N ILE A 240 -9.25 5.38 20.83
CA ILE A 240 -10.38 4.91 21.66
C ILE A 240 -10.52 5.79 22.89
N SER A 241 -9.42 6.14 23.56
CA SER A 241 -9.45 7.03 24.74
C SER A 241 -9.89 8.46 24.42
N MET A 242 -9.75 8.91 23.17
CA MET A 242 -10.11 10.23 22.69
C MET A 242 -11.34 10.22 21.76
N ARG A 243 -12.13 9.15 21.76
CA ARG A 243 -13.23 8.93 20.80
C ARG A 243 -14.19 10.11 20.68
N GLU A 244 -14.58 10.69 21.79
CA GLU A 244 -15.48 11.85 21.82
C GLU A 244 -14.86 13.07 21.13
N ASN A 245 -13.59 13.34 21.42
CA ASN A 245 -12.88 14.48 20.85
C ASN A 245 -12.63 14.35 19.35
N LEU A 246 -12.43 13.10 18.86
CA LEU A 246 -12.19 12.82 17.46
C LEU A 246 -13.48 12.74 16.62
N SER A 247 -14.65 12.62 17.26
CA SER A 247 -15.93 12.41 16.57
C SER A 247 -16.28 13.48 15.55
N SER A 248 -15.88 14.73 15.80
CA SER A 248 -16.11 15.85 14.88
C SER A 248 -15.28 15.79 13.59
N LEU A 249 -14.24 14.96 13.57
CA LEU A 249 -13.32 14.80 12.43
C LEU A 249 -13.38 13.39 11.82
N GLY A 250 -14.43 12.63 12.09
CA GLY A 250 -14.64 11.30 11.57
C GLY A 250 -14.07 10.18 12.43
N GLY A 251 -13.81 10.46 13.71
CA GLY A 251 -13.54 9.42 14.69
C GLY A 251 -12.15 8.78 14.61
N VAL A 252 -12.05 7.62 15.24
CA VAL A 252 -10.84 6.80 15.25
C VAL A 252 -10.57 6.20 13.87
N GLU A 253 -11.61 6.04 13.07
CA GLU A 253 -11.58 5.58 11.69
C GLU A 253 -10.65 6.47 10.85
N THR A 254 -10.90 7.77 10.88
CA THR A 254 -10.07 8.77 10.20
C THR A 254 -8.61 8.72 10.67
N LEU A 255 -8.39 8.51 11.97
CA LEU A 255 -7.05 8.38 12.52
C LEU A 255 -6.31 7.17 11.93
N LEU A 256 -6.88 5.97 12.00
CA LEU A 256 -6.20 4.75 11.60
C LEU A 256 -6.08 4.60 10.06
N ILE A 257 -7.10 5.01 9.32
CA ILE A 257 -7.04 5.05 7.85
C ILE A 257 -6.01 6.10 7.41
N GLY A 258 -5.97 7.26 8.08
CA GLY A 258 -4.97 8.30 7.83
C GLY A 258 -3.53 7.81 8.04
N VAL A 259 -3.29 6.99 9.06
CA VAL A 259 -2.00 6.33 9.31
C VAL A 259 -1.66 5.33 8.20
N ALA A 260 -2.63 4.54 7.73
CA ALA A 260 -2.43 3.61 6.62
C ALA A 260 -2.08 4.36 5.32
N ILE A 261 -2.77 5.46 5.03
CA ILE A 261 -2.46 6.34 3.88
C ILE A 261 -1.06 6.93 4.05
N GLY A 262 -0.74 7.49 5.22
CA GLY A 262 0.57 8.08 5.50
C GLY A 262 1.71 7.09 5.31
N SER A 263 1.57 5.87 5.84
CA SER A 263 2.56 4.81 5.62
C SER A 263 2.72 4.47 4.14
N SER A 264 1.61 4.30 3.43
CA SER A 264 1.63 3.84 2.03
C SER A 264 2.13 4.89 1.04
N LEU A 265 2.06 6.17 1.38
CA LEU A 265 2.60 7.28 0.58
C LEU A 265 4.09 7.51 0.78
N ALA A 266 4.74 6.83 1.72
CA ALA A 266 6.15 7.01 2.04
C ALA A 266 7.04 6.35 0.98
N MET A 267 7.28 7.05 -0.13
CA MET A 267 8.03 6.56 -1.29
C MET A 267 9.28 7.39 -1.62
N ILE A 268 9.85 8.10 -0.62
CA ILE A 268 11.02 8.97 -0.81
C ILE A 268 12.29 8.14 -1.03
N LEU A 269 12.47 7.07 -0.24
CA LEU A 269 13.69 6.28 -0.24
C LEU A 269 13.48 4.91 -0.89
N PRO A 270 14.54 4.34 -1.50
CA PRO A 270 14.50 2.99 -2.08
C PRO A 270 14.10 1.90 -1.08
N ILE A 271 14.51 2.05 0.19
CA ILE A 271 14.29 1.06 1.25
C ILE A 271 12.86 1.06 1.79
N SER A 272 12.05 2.08 1.48
CA SER A 272 10.72 2.24 2.06
C SER A 272 9.75 1.13 1.62
N THR A 273 9.85 0.67 0.37
CA THR A 273 8.98 -0.38 -0.19
C THR A 273 9.70 -1.30 -1.18
N PRO A 274 9.23 -2.56 -1.35
CA PRO A 274 9.76 -3.45 -2.37
C PRO A 274 9.71 -2.88 -3.80
N PRO A 275 8.61 -2.25 -4.27
CA PRO A 275 8.57 -1.61 -5.59
C PRO A 275 9.65 -0.55 -5.78
N ASN A 276 9.91 0.27 -4.75
CA ASN A 276 10.98 1.28 -4.79
C ASN A 276 12.35 0.63 -4.88
N ALA A 277 12.61 -0.39 -4.06
CA ALA A 277 13.88 -1.10 -4.06
C ALA A 277 14.16 -1.76 -5.42
N LEU A 278 13.17 -2.43 -5.99
CA LEU A 278 13.27 -3.06 -7.31
C LEU A 278 13.54 -2.03 -8.41
N ALA A 279 12.79 -0.94 -8.43
CA ALA A 279 12.97 0.13 -9.41
C ALA A 279 14.36 0.78 -9.30
N HIS A 280 14.84 1.02 -8.08
CA HIS A 280 16.19 1.55 -7.84
C HIS A 280 17.29 0.54 -8.25
N ALA A 281 17.09 -0.75 -7.99
CA ALA A 281 18.04 -1.82 -8.32
C ALA A 281 18.28 -1.96 -9.83
N THR A 282 17.37 -1.48 -10.69
CA THR A 282 17.59 -1.41 -12.15
C THR A 282 18.73 -0.48 -12.55
N GLY A 283 19.21 0.39 -11.65
CA GLY A 283 20.18 1.43 -11.94
C GLY A 283 19.66 2.59 -12.79
N MET A 284 18.41 2.52 -13.27
CA MET A 284 17.79 3.58 -14.08
C MET A 284 17.35 4.78 -13.25
N ILE A 285 16.99 4.57 -11.99
CA ILE A 285 16.48 5.58 -11.06
C ILE A 285 17.55 5.88 -10.01
N GLN A 286 17.86 7.16 -9.82
CA GLN A 286 18.70 7.59 -8.70
C GLN A 286 17.81 7.93 -7.50
N GLN A 287 18.39 7.82 -6.28
CA GLN A 287 17.71 8.21 -5.05
C GLN A 287 17.14 9.64 -5.13
N LYS A 288 17.88 10.59 -5.70
CA LYS A 288 17.44 11.99 -5.87
C LYS A 288 16.16 12.13 -6.71
N ASP A 289 15.95 11.23 -7.67
CA ASP A 289 14.75 11.24 -8.51
C ASP A 289 13.55 10.74 -7.69
N MET A 290 13.76 9.69 -6.87
CA MET A 290 12.75 9.18 -5.95
C MET A 290 12.40 10.20 -4.87
N GLU A 291 13.41 10.89 -4.30
CA GLU A 291 13.19 11.95 -3.31
C GLU A 291 12.27 13.05 -3.85
N LYS A 292 12.53 13.54 -5.05
CA LYS A 292 11.70 14.57 -5.67
C LYS A 292 10.25 14.13 -5.84
N VAL A 293 10.05 12.96 -6.42
CA VAL A 293 8.70 12.43 -6.68
C VAL A 293 8.02 12.07 -5.36
N GLY A 294 8.72 11.38 -4.47
CA GLY A 294 8.19 10.92 -3.19
C GLY A 294 7.74 12.07 -2.29
N ILE A 295 8.51 13.15 -2.19
CA ILE A 295 8.14 14.34 -1.40
C ILE A 295 6.87 14.98 -1.98
N ILE A 296 6.83 15.23 -3.30
CA ILE A 296 5.68 15.87 -3.93
C ILE A 296 4.43 14.98 -3.79
N MET A 297 4.54 13.70 -4.09
CA MET A 297 3.44 12.75 -4.00
C MET A 297 2.98 12.55 -2.56
N GLY A 298 3.91 12.50 -1.60
CA GLY A 298 3.60 12.39 -0.18
C GLY A 298 2.80 13.58 0.31
N ILE A 299 3.24 14.80 0.04
CA ILE A 299 2.53 16.01 0.46
C ILE A 299 1.14 16.09 -0.16
N ILE A 300 1.04 15.93 -1.48
CA ILE A 300 -0.25 16.01 -2.20
C ILE A 300 -1.18 14.89 -1.74
N GLY A 301 -0.68 13.66 -1.66
CA GLY A 301 -1.46 12.51 -1.25
C GLY A 301 -1.98 12.65 0.18
N LEU A 302 -1.15 13.11 1.12
CA LEU A 302 -1.59 13.35 2.50
C LEU A 302 -2.65 14.44 2.58
N ILE A 303 -2.47 15.57 1.91
CA ILE A 303 -3.47 16.65 1.89
C ILE A 303 -4.81 16.13 1.35
N LEU A 304 -4.79 15.44 0.20
CA LEU A 304 -6.01 14.89 -0.40
C LEU A 304 -6.63 13.80 0.47
N GLY A 305 -5.81 12.89 1.03
CA GLY A 305 -6.26 11.82 1.90
C GLY A 305 -6.95 12.32 3.14
N TYR A 306 -6.33 13.25 3.87
CA TYR A 306 -6.94 13.84 5.06
C TYR A 306 -8.16 14.70 4.74
N THR A 307 -8.14 15.44 3.62
CA THR A 307 -9.31 16.19 3.17
C THR A 307 -10.49 15.24 2.91
N MET A 308 -10.25 14.15 2.20
CA MET A 308 -11.26 13.12 1.94
C MET A 308 -11.79 12.53 3.26
N LEU A 309 -10.89 12.06 4.13
CA LEU A 309 -11.27 11.42 5.39
C LEU A 309 -12.08 12.34 6.31
N ILE A 310 -11.67 13.59 6.42
CA ILE A 310 -12.39 14.58 7.25
C ILE A 310 -13.78 14.87 6.66
N ILE A 311 -13.89 14.99 5.32
CA ILE A 311 -15.18 15.21 4.67
C ILE A 311 -16.09 14.01 4.86
N LEU A 312 -15.61 12.80 4.63
CA LEU A 312 -16.40 11.57 4.77
C LEU A 312 -16.81 11.35 6.23
N GLY A 313 -15.87 11.53 7.16
CA GLY A 313 -16.12 11.36 8.58
C GLY A 313 -17.08 12.40 9.15
N SER A 314 -16.96 13.67 8.75
CA SER A 314 -17.89 14.72 9.20
C SER A 314 -19.32 14.50 8.67
N ASN A 315 -19.47 13.84 7.54
CA ASN A 315 -20.77 13.46 6.96
C ASN A 315 -21.28 12.09 7.42
N LYS A 316 -20.58 11.41 8.33
CA LYS A 316 -20.91 10.05 8.82
C LYS A 316 -21.01 9.02 7.70
N LEU A 317 -20.11 9.13 6.72
CA LEU A 317 -20.00 8.21 5.58
C LEU A 317 -18.82 7.22 5.75
N LEU A 318 -18.08 7.36 6.84
CA LEU A 318 -17.08 6.41 7.35
C LEU A 318 -17.61 5.69 8.55
#